data_454fb5289a1af80030a8729c24f0afa2
#
_entry.id   454fb5289a1af80030a8729c24f0afa2
#
_cell.length_a   1.000
_cell.length_b   1.000
_cell.length_c   1.000
_cell.angle_alpha   90.00
_cell.angle_beta   90.00
_cell.angle_gamma   90.00
#
_symmetry.space_group_name_H-M   'P 1'
#
loop_
_entity.id
_entity.type
_entity.pdbx_description
1 polymer ?
#
loop_
_entity_poly.entity_id
_entity_poly.type
_entity_poly.pdbx_seq_one_letter_code
_entity_poly.pdbx_strand_id
1 'polypeptide(L)'
;MKNLIVTLDRAGEFDEIIDVRTPLEFAEDHIPGALNAPVLSNEERVIVGTMYRQVSPYEATRVGAAMVARNIARHLDTTFADRPRNWRPLIYCWRGGKRSGSMTTWFNLIGWQARQLDGGYKAYRHSVCATLDTLPTRFRYIALVGHTGCGKTRLLNALRDEGAQTLDLEALARHRGSLLGALPGKPQPSQKGFDSGLVETLGRFDPEWPVFVESESRRIGLVHLPIALIDAFHAGPWVQVEAAHDERIAFLLDDYAHLFDEPAAFKAQLNRLIGLHSRDEVAHWHALIDADARAELFTELIDKHYDPAYARTYRATYNKPNRALAFTFRPNAADGREQARALLDALAQAGLPASPAAGGAARAATDNNPTTTAR
;
A
#
# COMPACT_ATOMS: atom_id res chain seq x y z
N MET A 1 4.93 -32.58 25.59
CA MET A 1 4.03 -31.56 24.98
C MET A 1 4.58 -31.22 23.61
N LYS A 2 3.77 -31.36 22.53
CA LYS A 2 4.18 -30.94 21.21
C LYS A 2 4.52 -29.44 21.27
N ASN A 3 5.62 -29.03 20.62
CA ASN A 3 5.98 -27.61 20.53
C ASN A 3 4.84 -26.84 19.88
N LEU A 4 4.17 -25.97 20.63
CA LEU A 4 3.02 -25.18 20.15
C LEU A 4 3.46 -23.87 19.46
N ILE A 5 4.75 -23.59 19.46
CA ILE A 5 5.35 -22.37 18.90
C ILE A 5 5.96 -22.68 17.55
N VAL A 6 5.74 -21.83 16.57
CA VAL A 6 6.27 -21.92 15.20
C VAL A 6 6.80 -20.57 14.72
N THR A 7 7.77 -20.61 13.84
CA THR A 7 8.39 -19.42 13.24
C THR A 7 7.59 -18.89 12.05
N LEU A 8 7.84 -17.64 11.66
CA LEU A 8 7.06 -16.93 10.63
C LEU A 8 7.17 -17.59 9.23
N ASP A 9 8.30 -18.17 8.89
CA ASP A 9 8.52 -18.87 7.63
C ASP A 9 7.56 -20.05 7.40
N ARG A 10 6.98 -20.59 8.48
CA ARG A 10 5.98 -21.65 8.44
C ARG A 10 4.53 -21.14 8.41
N ALA A 11 4.31 -19.85 8.32
CA ALA A 11 2.94 -19.29 8.37
C ALA A 11 2.04 -19.83 7.25
N GLY A 12 2.57 -20.11 6.07
CA GLY A 12 1.84 -20.71 4.94
C GLY A 12 1.36 -22.16 5.14
N GLU A 13 1.79 -22.85 6.22
CA GLU A 13 1.31 -24.21 6.55
C GLU A 13 -0.07 -24.20 7.24
N PHE A 14 -0.59 -23.03 7.61
CA PHE A 14 -1.81 -22.87 8.41
C PHE A 14 -2.97 -22.42 7.55
N ASP A 15 -4.18 -22.83 7.95
CA ASP A 15 -5.39 -22.56 7.20
C ASP A 15 -5.86 -21.09 7.38
N GLU A 16 -5.52 -20.48 8.52
CA GLU A 16 -5.90 -19.11 8.86
C GLU A 16 -4.93 -18.50 9.86
N ILE A 17 -4.65 -17.21 9.73
CA ILE A 17 -3.81 -16.44 10.66
C ILE A 17 -4.73 -15.58 11.53
N ILE A 18 -4.59 -15.68 12.87
CA ILE A 18 -5.44 -14.98 13.83
C ILE A 18 -4.62 -13.95 14.61
N ASP A 19 -5.00 -12.68 14.48
CA ASP A 19 -4.46 -11.60 15.30
C ASP A 19 -5.33 -11.37 16.53
N VAL A 20 -4.79 -11.67 17.70
CA VAL A 20 -5.50 -11.45 18.97
C VAL A 20 -5.18 -10.11 19.64
N ARG A 21 -4.53 -9.20 18.93
CA ARG A 21 -4.31 -7.83 19.39
C ARG A 21 -5.62 -7.04 19.32
N THR A 22 -5.60 -5.86 19.93
CA THR A 22 -6.78 -4.99 19.90
C THR A 22 -7.12 -4.51 18.49
N PRO A 23 -8.37 -4.08 18.22
CA PRO A 23 -8.75 -3.53 16.92
C PRO A 23 -7.88 -2.35 16.47
N LEU A 24 -7.43 -1.47 17.36
CA LEU A 24 -6.53 -0.36 17.02
C LEU A 24 -5.12 -0.86 16.63
N GLU A 25 -4.58 -1.85 17.37
CA GLU A 25 -3.29 -2.47 17.02
C GLU A 25 -3.37 -3.14 15.63
N PHE A 26 -4.49 -3.79 15.32
CA PHE A 26 -4.74 -4.44 14.03
C PHE A 26 -4.90 -3.43 12.89
N ALA A 27 -5.67 -2.37 13.11
CA ALA A 27 -5.90 -1.32 12.12
C ALA A 27 -4.62 -0.55 11.76
N GLU A 28 -3.68 -0.42 12.71
CA GLU A 28 -2.39 0.22 12.46
C GLU A 28 -1.55 -0.59 11.44
N ASP A 29 -1.42 -1.90 11.66
CA ASP A 29 -0.77 -2.87 10.77
C ASP A 29 -1.00 -4.29 11.28
N HIS A 30 -1.01 -5.28 10.39
CA HIS A 30 -1.17 -6.70 10.70
C HIS A 30 -0.51 -7.58 9.64
N ILE A 31 -0.37 -8.87 9.92
CA ILE A 31 0.07 -9.85 8.92
C ILE A 31 -1.00 -9.93 7.84
N PRO A 32 -0.66 -9.76 6.53
CA PRO A 32 -1.63 -9.82 5.44
C PRO A 32 -2.51 -11.08 5.49
N GLY A 33 -3.82 -10.89 5.31
CA GLY A 33 -4.80 -11.98 5.39
C GLY A 33 -5.16 -12.44 6.81
N ALA A 34 -4.61 -11.84 7.86
CA ALA A 34 -4.97 -12.19 9.23
C ALA A 34 -6.39 -11.73 9.59
N LEU A 35 -7.12 -12.58 10.31
CA LEU A 35 -8.40 -12.25 10.93
C LEU A 35 -8.16 -11.63 12.33
N ASN A 36 -8.80 -10.50 12.63
CA ASN A 36 -8.74 -9.93 13.98
C ASN A 36 -9.77 -10.57 14.90
N ALA A 37 -9.29 -11.26 15.94
CA ALA A 37 -10.09 -11.81 17.02
C ALA A 37 -9.52 -11.36 18.38
N PRO A 38 -9.77 -10.11 18.78
CA PRO A 38 -9.11 -9.49 19.90
C PRO A 38 -9.49 -10.17 21.23
N VAL A 39 -8.49 -10.61 21.99
CA VAL A 39 -8.70 -11.14 23.35
C VAL A 39 -8.79 -10.04 24.40
N LEU A 40 -8.55 -8.80 24.04
CA LEU A 40 -8.82 -7.59 24.84
C LEU A 40 -9.35 -6.50 23.88
N SER A 41 -10.40 -5.77 24.27
CA SER A 41 -10.79 -4.53 23.59
C SER A 41 -9.71 -3.46 23.74
N ASN A 42 -9.87 -2.32 23.04
CA ASN A 42 -8.96 -1.18 23.21
C ASN A 42 -8.96 -0.67 24.65
N GLU A 43 -10.13 -0.54 25.26
CA GLU A 43 -10.34 -0.06 26.63
C GLU A 43 -9.77 -1.05 27.64
N GLU A 44 -10.08 -2.35 27.50
CA GLU A 44 -9.54 -3.40 28.35
C GLU A 44 -8.01 -3.43 28.30
N ARG A 45 -7.43 -3.23 27.13
CA ARG A 45 -5.97 -3.17 26.94
C ARG A 45 -5.35 -1.97 27.68
N VAL A 46 -6.03 -0.81 27.68
CA VAL A 46 -5.60 0.36 28.44
C VAL A 46 -5.65 0.05 29.96
N ILE A 47 -6.77 -0.49 30.43
CA ILE A 47 -6.95 -0.86 31.86
C ILE A 47 -5.83 -1.80 32.32
N VAL A 48 -5.65 -2.93 31.64
CA VAL A 48 -4.62 -3.92 31.97
C VAL A 48 -3.21 -3.32 31.88
N GLY A 49 -2.95 -2.49 30.86
CA GLY A 49 -1.65 -1.83 30.67
C GLY A 49 -1.31 -0.82 31.78
N THR A 50 -2.31 -0.06 32.23
CA THR A 50 -2.17 0.90 33.35
C THR A 50 -1.94 0.17 34.68
N MET A 51 -2.75 -0.86 34.95
CA MET A 51 -2.57 -1.68 36.14
C MET A 51 -1.18 -2.33 36.20
N TYR A 52 -0.67 -2.82 35.06
CA TYR A 52 0.66 -3.44 34.97
C TYR A 52 1.79 -2.49 35.38
N ARG A 53 1.67 -1.21 35.02
CA ARG A 53 2.68 -0.18 35.28
C ARG A 53 2.54 0.47 36.64
N GLN A 54 1.30 0.70 37.12
CA GLN A 54 1.00 1.57 38.25
C GLN A 54 0.56 0.83 39.52
N VAL A 55 0.10 -0.41 39.36
CA VAL A 55 -0.40 -1.20 40.53
C VAL A 55 0.49 -2.41 40.74
N SER A 56 0.34 -3.45 39.93
CA SER A 56 1.07 -4.70 40.07
C SER A 56 0.97 -5.55 38.82
N PRO A 57 2.09 -6.16 38.33
CA PRO A 57 2.06 -7.14 37.23
C PRO A 57 1.16 -8.36 37.57
N TYR A 58 1.08 -8.76 38.82
CA TYR A 58 0.23 -9.88 39.24
C TYR A 58 -1.26 -9.52 39.11
N GLU A 59 -1.70 -8.41 39.72
CA GLU A 59 -3.09 -7.96 39.65
C GLU A 59 -3.54 -7.68 38.22
N ALA A 60 -2.71 -7.01 37.43
CA ALA A 60 -2.97 -6.80 35.99
C ALA A 60 -3.14 -8.13 35.24
N THR A 61 -2.32 -9.14 35.55
CA THR A 61 -2.44 -10.46 34.94
C THR A 61 -3.73 -11.15 35.38
N ARG A 62 -4.11 -11.09 36.67
CA ARG A 62 -5.34 -11.69 37.22
C ARG A 62 -6.59 -11.09 36.59
N VAL A 63 -6.69 -9.75 36.55
CA VAL A 63 -7.81 -9.03 35.96
C VAL A 63 -7.85 -9.26 34.45
N GLY A 64 -6.71 -9.13 33.76
CA GLY A 64 -6.61 -9.36 32.35
C GLY A 64 -6.96 -10.78 31.91
N ALA A 65 -6.61 -11.80 32.70
CA ALA A 65 -6.98 -13.19 32.42
C ALA A 65 -8.50 -13.40 32.39
N ALA A 66 -9.25 -12.76 33.30
CA ALA A 66 -10.71 -12.83 33.29
C ALA A 66 -11.32 -12.16 32.02
N MET A 67 -10.76 -11.01 31.59
CA MET A 67 -11.18 -10.34 30.36
C MET A 67 -10.87 -11.21 29.14
N VAL A 68 -9.66 -11.73 29.03
CA VAL A 68 -9.21 -12.62 27.95
C VAL A 68 -10.10 -13.86 27.85
N ALA A 69 -10.43 -14.51 28.99
CA ALA A 69 -11.28 -15.69 28.99
C ALA A 69 -12.70 -15.41 28.45
N ARG A 70 -13.32 -14.29 28.87
CA ARG A 70 -14.64 -13.88 28.37
C ARG A 70 -14.62 -13.59 26.86
N ASN A 71 -13.59 -12.91 26.38
CA ASN A 71 -13.48 -12.58 24.97
C ASN A 71 -13.20 -13.83 24.11
N ILE A 72 -12.38 -14.77 24.59
CA ILE A 72 -12.18 -16.07 23.91
C ILE A 72 -13.50 -16.84 23.85
N ALA A 73 -14.25 -16.94 24.95
CA ALA A 73 -15.55 -17.61 24.96
C ALA A 73 -16.50 -17.00 23.92
N ARG A 74 -16.60 -15.67 23.87
CA ARG A 74 -17.43 -15.00 22.84
C ARG A 74 -16.96 -15.33 21.42
N HIS A 75 -15.66 -15.35 21.13
CA HIS A 75 -15.16 -15.72 19.82
C HIS A 75 -15.45 -17.17 19.44
N LEU A 76 -15.43 -18.09 20.41
CA LEU A 76 -15.80 -19.49 20.18
C LEU A 76 -17.28 -19.63 19.79
N ASP A 77 -18.16 -18.84 20.44
CA ASP A 77 -19.60 -18.85 20.16
C ASP A 77 -19.99 -18.14 18.85
N THR A 78 -19.12 -17.26 18.33
CA THR A 78 -19.45 -16.40 17.17
C THR A 78 -18.47 -16.60 16.00
N THR A 79 -17.28 -16.08 16.13
CA THR A 79 -16.30 -16.00 15.02
C THR A 79 -15.80 -17.36 14.55
N PHE A 80 -15.74 -18.35 15.48
CA PHE A 80 -15.15 -19.65 15.21
C PHE A 80 -16.13 -20.83 15.38
N ALA A 81 -17.45 -20.53 15.54
CA ALA A 81 -18.47 -21.55 15.79
C ALA A 81 -18.51 -22.64 14.69
N ASP A 82 -18.27 -22.27 13.44
CA ASP A 82 -18.39 -23.16 12.27
C ASP A 82 -17.04 -23.74 11.81
N ARG A 83 -15.95 -23.57 12.59
CA ARG A 83 -14.63 -24.08 12.17
C ARG A 83 -14.58 -25.62 12.26
N PRO A 84 -14.03 -26.31 11.22
CA PRO A 84 -13.99 -27.77 11.19
C PRO A 84 -12.99 -28.33 12.21
N ARG A 85 -13.18 -29.59 12.60
CA ARG A 85 -12.34 -30.26 13.61
C ARG A 85 -10.84 -30.28 13.28
N ASN A 86 -10.50 -30.35 12.01
CA ASN A 86 -9.11 -30.40 11.54
C ASN A 86 -8.49 -29.03 11.27
N TRP A 87 -9.16 -27.94 11.64
CA TRP A 87 -8.68 -26.56 11.45
C TRP A 87 -7.35 -26.30 12.14
N ARG A 88 -6.43 -25.62 11.43
CA ARG A 88 -5.06 -25.35 11.87
C ARG A 88 -4.79 -23.84 11.87
N PRO A 89 -5.23 -23.08 12.87
CA PRO A 89 -4.95 -21.65 12.94
C PRO A 89 -3.54 -21.36 13.48
N LEU A 90 -2.90 -20.30 12.93
CA LEU A 90 -1.72 -19.66 13.49
C LEU A 90 -2.15 -18.41 14.26
N ILE A 91 -1.83 -18.34 15.54
CA ILE A 91 -2.30 -17.30 16.44
C ILE A 91 -1.13 -16.41 16.87
N TYR A 92 -1.29 -15.10 16.76
CA TYR A 92 -0.27 -14.19 17.22
C TYR A 92 -0.83 -13.02 18.05
N CYS A 93 0.04 -12.46 18.88
CA CYS A 93 -0.14 -11.16 19.55
C CYS A 93 1.11 -10.30 19.34
N TRP A 94 1.34 -9.29 20.15
CA TRP A 94 2.47 -8.38 19.98
C TRP A 94 3.86 -9.06 19.97
N ARG A 95 4.09 -10.02 20.90
CA ARG A 95 5.39 -10.72 21.06
C ARG A 95 5.27 -12.23 21.25
N GLY A 96 4.17 -12.85 20.82
CA GLY A 96 3.96 -14.28 21.08
C GLY A 96 3.85 -14.62 22.57
N GLY A 97 3.20 -13.75 23.38
CA GLY A 97 3.09 -13.92 24.82
C GLY A 97 1.73 -14.45 25.27
N LYS A 98 1.32 -14.06 26.49
CA LYS A 98 0.12 -14.58 27.16
C LYS A 98 -1.18 -14.45 26.35
N ARG A 99 -1.39 -13.36 25.60
CA ARG A 99 -2.61 -13.13 24.81
C ARG A 99 -2.82 -14.24 23.77
N SER A 100 -1.85 -14.45 22.88
CA SER A 100 -1.93 -15.52 21.86
C SER A 100 -1.79 -16.91 22.50
N GLY A 101 -0.96 -17.09 23.50
CA GLY A 101 -0.82 -18.35 24.22
C GLY A 101 -2.12 -18.85 24.83
N SER A 102 -2.92 -17.95 25.45
CA SER A 102 -4.23 -18.31 26.01
C SER A 102 -5.18 -18.83 24.94
N MET A 103 -5.35 -18.13 23.81
CA MET A 103 -6.23 -18.58 22.73
C MET A 103 -5.71 -19.89 22.12
N THR A 104 -4.40 -20.02 21.89
CA THR A 104 -3.78 -21.25 21.38
C THR A 104 -4.07 -22.45 22.31
N THR A 105 -4.01 -22.25 23.62
CA THR A 105 -4.31 -23.30 24.61
C THR A 105 -5.77 -23.73 24.51
N TRP A 106 -6.71 -22.79 24.54
CA TRP A 106 -8.14 -23.07 24.42
C TRP A 106 -8.47 -23.81 23.12
N PHE A 107 -7.92 -23.37 22.00
CA PHE A 107 -8.17 -23.99 20.70
C PHE A 107 -7.65 -25.45 20.66
N ASN A 108 -6.49 -25.73 21.25
CA ASN A 108 -5.98 -27.10 21.34
C ASN A 108 -6.79 -27.98 22.31
N LEU A 109 -7.40 -27.40 23.38
CA LEU A 109 -8.33 -28.13 24.26
C LEU A 109 -9.62 -28.55 23.54
N ILE A 110 -10.10 -27.78 22.58
CA ILE A 110 -11.25 -28.11 21.72
C ILE A 110 -10.86 -29.25 20.75
N GLY A 111 -9.59 -29.41 20.44
CA GLY A 111 -9.06 -30.42 19.50
C GLY A 111 -8.59 -29.85 18.17
N TRP A 112 -8.61 -28.51 17.99
CA TRP A 112 -8.00 -27.85 16.82
C TRP A 112 -6.48 -27.91 16.91
N GLN A 113 -5.80 -27.80 15.75
CA GLN A 113 -4.35 -27.90 15.70
C GLN A 113 -3.69 -26.51 15.72
N ALA A 114 -4.08 -25.68 16.68
CA ALA A 114 -3.60 -24.30 16.81
C ALA A 114 -2.10 -24.24 17.15
N ARG A 115 -1.42 -23.25 16.58
CA ARG A 115 -0.04 -22.89 16.89
C ARG A 115 0.08 -21.41 17.21
N GLN A 116 1.10 -21.07 17.96
CA GLN A 116 1.44 -19.71 18.33
C GLN A 116 2.65 -19.24 17.53
N LEU A 117 2.55 -18.04 16.94
CA LEU A 117 3.68 -17.44 16.22
C LEU A 117 4.76 -16.98 17.21
N ASP A 118 5.98 -17.47 17.02
CA ASP A 118 7.14 -17.02 17.78
C ASP A 118 7.42 -15.52 17.54
N GLY A 119 7.73 -14.78 18.60
CA GLY A 119 7.96 -13.35 18.53
C GLY A 119 6.73 -12.50 18.10
N GLY A 120 5.65 -13.15 17.61
CA GLY A 120 4.39 -12.52 17.23
C GLY A 120 4.54 -11.43 16.17
N TYR A 121 3.69 -10.37 16.25
CA TYR A 121 3.74 -9.23 15.34
C TYR A 121 5.12 -8.55 15.29
N LYS A 122 5.85 -8.51 16.41
CA LYS A 122 7.19 -7.90 16.43
C LYS A 122 8.17 -8.63 15.51
N ALA A 123 8.11 -9.97 15.46
CA ALA A 123 8.92 -10.76 14.54
C ALA A 123 8.52 -10.50 13.08
N TYR A 124 7.22 -10.46 12.78
CA TYR A 124 6.72 -10.09 11.46
C TYR A 124 7.21 -8.70 11.03
N ARG A 125 7.06 -7.68 11.89
CA ARG A 125 7.51 -6.31 11.57
C ARG A 125 9.01 -6.23 11.33
N HIS A 126 9.81 -6.97 12.09
CA HIS A 126 11.25 -7.07 11.87
C HIS A 126 11.56 -7.68 10.50
N SER A 127 10.86 -8.75 10.13
CA SER A 127 10.98 -9.37 8.81
C SER A 127 10.62 -8.38 7.68
N VAL A 128 9.51 -7.63 7.81
CA VAL A 128 9.12 -6.60 6.82
C VAL A 128 10.24 -5.57 6.64
N CYS A 129 10.78 -5.02 7.72
CA CYS A 129 11.86 -4.04 7.64
C CYS A 129 13.11 -4.62 6.94
N ALA A 130 13.55 -5.80 7.35
CA ALA A 130 14.72 -6.46 6.73
C ALA A 130 14.48 -6.81 5.24
N THR A 131 13.25 -7.17 4.89
CA THR A 131 12.87 -7.47 3.51
C THR A 131 12.92 -6.21 2.64
N LEU A 132 12.46 -5.06 3.14
CA LEU A 132 12.48 -3.79 2.42
C LEU A 132 13.90 -3.28 2.10
N ASP A 133 14.90 -3.70 2.85
CA ASP A 133 16.29 -3.35 2.56
C ASP A 133 16.85 -4.10 1.33
N THR A 134 16.29 -5.26 0.99
CA THR A 134 16.86 -6.14 -0.05
C THR A 134 15.89 -6.50 -1.17
N LEU A 135 14.60 -6.70 -0.90
CA LEU A 135 13.62 -7.14 -1.89
C LEU A 135 13.50 -6.18 -3.08
N PRO A 136 13.44 -4.84 -2.90
CA PRO A 136 13.35 -3.91 -4.02
C PRO A 136 14.49 -4.05 -5.03
N THR A 137 15.70 -4.38 -4.58
CA THR A 137 16.89 -4.47 -5.45
C THR A 137 16.91 -5.72 -6.35
N ARG A 138 15.96 -6.63 -6.15
CA ARG A 138 15.83 -7.85 -6.97
C ARG A 138 15.15 -7.62 -8.30
N PHE A 139 14.49 -6.47 -8.48
CA PHE A 139 13.70 -6.14 -9.67
C PHE A 139 14.38 -5.09 -10.53
N ARG A 140 14.08 -5.14 -11.82
CA ARG A 140 14.38 -4.08 -12.77
C ARG A 140 13.18 -3.16 -12.86
N TYR A 141 13.39 -1.87 -12.73
CA TYR A 141 12.31 -0.88 -12.79
C TYR A 141 12.35 -0.08 -14.07
N ILE A 142 11.18 0.31 -14.56
CA ILE A 142 11.00 1.33 -15.60
C ILE A 142 10.15 2.44 -14.95
N ALA A 143 10.79 3.59 -14.70
CA ALA A 143 10.10 4.69 -14.05
C ALA A 143 9.28 5.51 -15.05
N LEU A 144 8.01 5.76 -14.77
CA LEU A 144 7.18 6.71 -15.51
C LEU A 144 7.42 8.11 -14.91
N VAL A 145 7.98 8.99 -15.73
CA VAL A 145 8.39 10.34 -15.36
C VAL A 145 7.60 11.31 -16.21
N GLY A 146 7.11 12.41 -15.66
CA GLY A 146 6.33 13.39 -16.42
C GLY A 146 5.64 14.40 -15.53
N HIS A 147 5.26 15.51 -16.09
CA HIS A 147 4.60 16.62 -15.40
C HIS A 147 3.29 16.20 -14.71
N THR A 148 2.84 17.00 -13.76
CA THR A 148 1.53 16.84 -13.12
C THR A 148 0.43 16.93 -14.19
N GLY A 149 -0.53 16.01 -14.14
CA GLY A 149 -1.64 15.95 -15.10
C GLY A 149 -1.36 15.18 -16.38
N CYS A 150 -0.12 14.69 -16.66
CA CYS A 150 0.15 13.89 -17.86
C CYS A 150 -0.39 12.44 -17.81
N GLY A 151 -1.11 12.05 -16.74
CA GLY A 151 -1.82 10.78 -16.66
C GLY A 151 -0.95 9.56 -16.37
N LYS A 152 0.20 9.71 -15.67
CA LYS A 152 1.08 8.59 -15.30
C LYS A 152 0.33 7.42 -14.67
N THR A 153 -0.54 7.69 -13.71
CA THR A 153 -1.35 6.67 -13.02
C THR A 153 -2.32 5.97 -13.97
N ARG A 154 -2.96 6.72 -14.89
CA ARG A 154 -3.81 6.10 -15.94
C ARG A 154 -3.00 5.20 -16.86
N LEU A 155 -1.82 5.65 -17.29
CA LEU A 155 -0.90 4.83 -18.10
C LEU A 155 -0.42 3.61 -17.33
N LEU A 156 -0.05 3.75 -16.05
CA LEU A 156 0.35 2.63 -15.19
C LEU A 156 -0.76 1.58 -15.07
N ASN A 157 -2.01 2.02 -14.90
CA ASN A 157 -3.17 1.14 -14.86
C ASN A 157 -3.40 0.44 -16.22
N ALA A 158 -3.28 1.17 -17.33
CA ALA A 158 -3.41 0.59 -18.66
C ALA A 158 -2.30 -0.44 -18.95
N LEU A 159 -1.08 -0.20 -18.51
CA LEU A 159 0.03 -1.18 -18.59
C LEU A 159 -0.28 -2.44 -17.78
N ARG A 160 -0.85 -2.31 -16.58
CA ARG A 160 -1.30 -3.46 -15.77
C ARG A 160 -2.38 -4.26 -16.51
N ASP A 161 -3.33 -3.59 -17.14
CA ASP A 161 -4.42 -4.24 -17.88
C ASP A 161 -3.91 -4.95 -19.15
N GLU A 162 -2.73 -4.60 -19.65
CA GLU A 162 -1.99 -5.31 -20.70
C GLU A 162 -0.99 -6.36 -20.15
N GLY A 163 -1.04 -6.66 -18.86
CA GLY A 163 -0.27 -7.73 -18.21
C GLY A 163 1.14 -7.34 -17.78
N ALA A 164 1.50 -6.06 -17.80
CA ALA A 164 2.76 -5.60 -17.24
C ALA A 164 2.74 -5.59 -15.71
N GLN A 165 3.89 -5.84 -15.08
CA GLN A 165 4.02 -5.65 -13.64
C GLN A 165 4.08 -4.16 -13.30
N THR A 166 3.20 -3.71 -12.42
CA THR A 166 3.10 -2.30 -12.05
C THR A 166 3.10 -2.13 -10.54
N LEU A 167 3.90 -1.20 -10.06
CA LEU A 167 3.94 -0.78 -8.65
C LEU A 167 3.30 0.59 -8.53
N ASP A 168 2.04 0.60 -8.10
CA ASP A 168 1.25 1.80 -7.87
C ASP A 168 1.47 2.30 -6.43
N LEU A 169 2.44 3.19 -6.27
CA LEU A 169 2.83 3.74 -4.97
C LEU A 169 1.78 4.68 -4.41
N GLU A 170 1.06 5.42 -5.26
CA GLU A 170 -0.02 6.30 -4.87
C GLU A 170 -1.22 5.53 -4.31
N ALA A 171 -1.60 4.42 -4.96
CA ALA A 171 -2.65 3.55 -4.47
C ALA A 171 -2.29 2.90 -3.13
N LEU A 172 -1.05 2.41 -2.97
CA LEU A 172 -0.54 1.86 -1.71
C LEU A 172 -0.54 2.90 -0.59
N ALA A 173 -0.15 4.15 -0.91
CA ALA A 173 -0.15 5.26 0.03
C ALA A 173 -1.55 5.85 0.26
N ARG A 174 -2.56 5.50 -0.55
CA ARG A 174 -3.89 6.15 -0.61
C ARG A 174 -3.76 7.67 -0.73
N HIS A 175 -2.87 8.12 -1.63
CA HIS A 175 -2.53 9.53 -1.78
C HIS A 175 -1.89 9.78 -3.15
N ARG A 176 -2.27 10.83 -3.85
CA ARG A 176 -1.82 11.17 -5.21
C ARG A 176 -0.47 11.92 -5.27
N GLY A 177 0.42 11.69 -4.36
CA GLY A 177 1.78 12.26 -4.36
C GLY A 177 1.87 13.78 -4.13
N SER A 178 0.95 14.55 -4.67
CA SER A 178 0.97 16.02 -4.67
C SER A 178 0.45 16.66 -3.36
N LEU A 179 0.60 17.98 -3.23
CA LEU A 179 0.00 18.75 -2.12
C LEU A 179 -1.51 18.53 -2.00
N LEU A 180 -2.20 18.40 -3.12
CA LEU A 180 -3.66 18.20 -3.22
C LEU A 180 -4.04 16.72 -3.26
N GLY A 181 -3.10 15.81 -3.03
CA GLY A 181 -3.24 14.39 -3.28
C GLY A 181 -4.01 13.60 -2.21
N ALA A 182 -4.51 14.22 -1.15
CA ALA A 182 -5.33 13.53 -0.14
C ALA A 182 -6.66 13.05 -0.73
N LEU A 183 -7.00 11.77 -0.51
CA LEU A 183 -8.24 11.19 -1.03
C LEU A 183 -9.39 11.39 -0.03
N PRO A 184 -10.56 11.92 -0.45
CA PRO A 184 -11.70 12.08 0.44
C PRO A 184 -12.16 10.76 1.05
N GLY A 185 -12.41 10.74 2.36
CA GLY A 185 -12.91 9.57 3.07
C GLY A 185 -11.95 8.36 3.13
N LYS A 186 -10.73 8.47 2.59
CA LYS A 186 -9.73 7.40 2.58
C LYS A 186 -8.45 7.86 3.28
N PRO A 187 -8.33 7.70 4.60
CA PRO A 187 -7.12 8.06 5.31
C PRO A 187 -5.93 7.23 4.79
N GLN A 188 -4.76 7.86 4.78
CA GLN A 188 -3.53 7.15 4.46
C GLN A 188 -3.28 6.00 5.43
N PRO A 189 -2.61 4.92 5.01
CA PRO A 189 -2.18 3.89 5.92
C PRO A 189 -1.15 4.44 6.92
N SER A 190 -0.94 3.73 8.01
CA SER A 190 0.25 3.95 8.83
C SER A 190 1.52 3.65 8.02
N GLN A 191 2.67 4.15 8.43
CA GLN A 191 3.94 3.76 7.80
C GLN A 191 4.14 2.24 7.80
N LYS A 192 3.74 1.57 8.87
CA LYS A 192 3.87 0.11 8.99
C LYS A 192 2.96 -0.60 7.99
N GLY A 193 1.69 -0.19 7.89
CA GLY A 193 0.75 -0.74 6.93
C GLY A 193 1.18 -0.51 5.48
N PHE A 194 1.74 0.67 5.17
CA PHE A 194 2.34 0.94 3.86
C PHE A 194 3.51 0.00 3.56
N ASP A 195 4.43 -0.17 4.52
CA ASP A 195 5.59 -1.04 4.37
C ASP A 195 5.18 -2.52 4.16
N SER A 196 4.19 -2.98 4.93
CA SER A 196 3.65 -4.35 4.80
C SER A 196 2.99 -4.55 3.44
N GLY A 197 2.18 -3.60 2.96
CA GLY A 197 1.56 -3.64 1.64
C GLY A 197 2.60 -3.59 0.50
N LEU A 198 3.68 -2.84 0.68
CA LEU A 198 4.77 -2.78 -0.29
C LEU A 198 5.51 -4.13 -0.39
N VAL A 199 5.85 -4.77 0.73
CA VAL A 199 6.47 -6.11 0.75
C VAL A 199 5.53 -7.13 0.10
N GLU A 200 4.25 -7.11 0.42
CA GLU A 200 3.26 -8.02 -0.16
C GLU A 200 3.15 -7.83 -1.69
N THR A 201 3.12 -6.58 -2.15
CA THR A 201 3.04 -6.28 -3.59
C THR A 201 4.29 -6.73 -4.32
N LEU A 202 5.48 -6.37 -3.82
CA LEU A 202 6.75 -6.78 -4.42
C LEU A 202 6.95 -8.30 -4.41
N GLY A 203 6.45 -8.99 -3.38
CA GLY A 203 6.54 -10.45 -3.25
C GLY A 203 5.74 -11.22 -4.31
N ARG A 204 4.81 -10.56 -5.02
CA ARG A 204 4.01 -11.15 -6.11
C ARG A 204 4.65 -10.99 -7.48
N PHE A 205 5.71 -10.18 -7.60
CA PHE A 205 6.36 -9.90 -8.87
C PHE A 205 7.36 -10.99 -9.24
N ASP A 206 7.44 -11.25 -10.54
CA ASP A 206 8.47 -12.10 -11.14
C ASP A 206 9.72 -11.25 -11.45
N PRO A 207 10.90 -11.56 -10.89
CA PRO A 207 12.13 -10.82 -11.14
C PRO A 207 12.62 -10.84 -12.60
N GLU A 208 12.14 -11.78 -13.40
CA GLU A 208 12.50 -11.86 -14.85
C GLU A 208 11.89 -10.70 -15.66
N TRP A 209 10.77 -10.13 -15.18
CA TRP A 209 10.07 -9.04 -15.86
C TRP A 209 10.27 -7.70 -15.17
N PRO A 210 10.32 -6.59 -15.94
CA PRO A 210 10.44 -5.27 -15.35
C PRO A 210 9.17 -4.86 -14.61
N VAL A 211 9.34 -4.01 -13.62
CA VAL A 211 8.26 -3.39 -12.86
C VAL A 211 8.14 -1.93 -13.26
N PHE A 212 6.99 -1.55 -13.82
CA PHE A 212 6.68 -0.14 -14.06
C PHE A 212 6.30 0.53 -12.75
N VAL A 213 6.83 1.73 -12.51
CA VAL A 213 6.59 2.49 -11.29
C VAL A 213 6.48 3.98 -11.60
N GLU A 214 5.63 4.72 -10.90
CA GLU A 214 5.63 6.17 -10.98
C GLU A 214 6.86 6.73 -10.26
N SER A 215 7.46 7.75 -10.89
CA SER A 215 8.59 8.46 -10.28
C SER A 215 8.11 9.36 -9.15
N GLU A 216 7.94 8.77 -7.97
CA GLU A 216 7.51 9.46 -6.79
C GLU A 216 8.68 10.05 -5.99
N SER A 217 8.36 11.06 -5.19
CA SER A 217 9.30 11.62 -4.22
C SER A 217 9.51 10.64 -3.06
N ARG A 218 10.56 10.86 -2.27
CA ARG A 218 10.83 10.06 -1.07
C ARG A 218 9.66 10.00 -0.08
N ARG A 219 8.73 10.94 -0.18
CA ARG A 219 7.57 11.05 0.70
C ARG A 219 6.29 11.22 -0.10
N ILE A 220 5.31 10.34 0.15
CA ILE A 220 3.97 10.40 -0.41
C ILE A 220 2.99 10.72 0.73
N GLY A 221 2.57 11.99 0.83
CA GLY A 221 1.75 12.45 1.96
C GLY A 221 2.43 12.23 3.32
N LEU A 222 1.96 11.27 4.11
CA LEU A 222 2.48 10.97 5.45
C LEU A 222 3.45 9.78 5.48
N VAL A 223 3.56 9.00 4.39
CA VAL A 223 4.42 7.81 4.33
C VAL A 223 5.71 8.06 3.57
N HIS A 224 6.74 7.31 3.91
CA HIS A 224 8.07 7.39 3.31
C HIS A 224 8.39 6.12 2.53
N LEU A 225 8.99 6.28 1.35
CA LEU A 225 9.50 5.17 0.56
C LEU A 225 10.83 4.65 1.13
N PRO A 226 11.06 3.32 1.09
CA PRO A 226 12.36 2.75 1.41
C PRO A 226 13.46 3.28 0.47
N ILE A 227 14.63 3.58 1.01
CA ILE A 227 15.77 4.10 0.22
C ILE A 227 16.16 3.08 -0.85
N ALA A 228 16.20 1.79 -0.51
CA ALA A 228 16.53 0.73 -1.47
C ALA A 228 15.58 0.70 -2.70
N LEU A 229 14.29 1.02 -2.53
CA LEU A 229 13.34 1.12 -3.64
C LEU A 229 13.63 2.35 -4.51
N ILE A 230 13.87 3.51 -3.88
CA ILE A 230 14.16 4.75 -4.58
C ILE A 230 15.44 4.59 -5.43
N ASP A 231 16.49 4.07 -4.83
CA ASP A 231 17.78 3.85 -5.51
C ASP A 231 17.62 2.86 -6.68
N ALA A 232 16.81 1.80 -6.49
CA ALA A 232 16.57 0.79 -7.50
C ALA A 232 15.83 1.37 -8.73
N PHE A 233 14.75 2.13 -8.56
CA PHE A 233 14.05 2.68 -9.73
C PHE A 233 14.80 3.89 -10.35
N HIS A 234 15.58 4.66 -9.60
CA HIS A 234 16.43 5.71 -10.15
C HIS A 234 17.63 5.17 -10.95
N ALA A 235 18.07 3.94 -10.65
CA ALA A 235 19.13 3.29 -11.41
C ALA A 235 18.65 2.73 -12.76
N GLY A 236 17.35 2.49 -12.88
CA GLY A 236 16.71 1.92 -14.08
C GLY A 236 16.52 2.91 -15.23
N PRO A 237 16.03 2.42 -16.38
CA PRO A 237 15.52 3.27 -17.45
C PRO A 237 14.22 3.97 -17.03
N TRP A 238 13.87 5.04 -17.76
CA TRP A 238 12.60 5.74 -17.54
C TRP A 238 11.91 6.08 -18.84
N VAL A 239 10.60 6.29 -18.76
CA VAL A 239 9.76 6.79 -19.84
C VAL A 239 9.34 8.21 -19.49
N GLN A 240 9.71 9.17 -20.32
CA GLN A 240 9.21 10.54 -20.24
C GLN A 240 7.81 10.60 -20.83
N VAL A 241 6.81 10.59 -19.96
CA VAL A 241 5.39 10.69 -20.35
C VAL A 241 5.06 12.16 -20.61
N GLU A 242 4.63 12.45 -21.83
CA GLU A 242 4.29 13.79 -22.29
C GLU A 242 2.80 13.84 -22.64
N ALA A 243 2.14 14.94 -22.29
CA ALA A 243 0.77 15.25 -22.70
C ALA A 243 0.66 16.73 -23.02
N ALA A 244 -0.21 17.10 -23.95
CA ALA A 244 -0.47 18.49 -24.31
C ALA A 244 -1.02 19.24 -23.07
N HIS A 245 -0.73 20.54 -22.99
CA HIS A 245 -1.06 21.37 -21.82
C HIS A 245 -2.57 21.40 -21.52
N ASP A 246 -3.37 21.54 -22.56
CA ASP A 246 -4.84 21.52 -22.48
C ASP A 246 -5.39 20.15 -22.04
N GLU A 247 -4.79 19.08 -22.51
CA GLU A 247 -5.11 17.71 -22.08
C GLU A 247 -4.81 17.48 -20.60
N ARG A 248 -3.72 18.06 -20.10
CA ARG A 248 -3.34 17.99 -18.69
C ARG A 248 -4.33 18.73 -17.82
N ILE A 249 -4.79 19.93 -18.25
CA ILE A 249 -5.81 20.69 -17.54
C ILE A 249 -7.13 19.92 -17.51
N ALA A 250 -7.58 19.41 -18.64
CA ALA A 250 -8.81 18.62 -18.74
C ALA A 250 -8.75 17.39 -17.82
N PHE A 251 -7.60 16.70 -17.78
CA PHE A 251 -7.39 15.58 -16.87
C PHE A 251 -7.50 15.97 -15.40
N LEU A 252 -6.89 17.10 -15.00
CA LEU A 252 -6.92 17.54 -13.60
C LEU A 252 -8.30 18.03 -13.19
N LEU A 253 -9.06 18.65 -14.10
CA LEU A 253 -10.44 19.07 -13.85
C LEU A 253 -11.34 17.88 -13.50
N ASP A 254 -11.17 16.76 -14.20
CA ASP A 254 -11.90 15.50 -13.93
C ASP A 254 -11.41 14.86 -12.61
N ASP A 255 -10.11 14.67 -12.48
CA ASP A 255 -9.49 13.91 -11.40
C ASP A 255 -9.61 14.59 -10.02
N TYR A 256 -9.61 15.93 -9.99
CA TYR A 256 -9.71 16.75 -8.79
C TYR A 256 -11.05 17.50 -8.65
N ALA A 257 -12.09 17.11 -9.40
CA ALA A 257 -13.43 17.72 -9.34
C ALA A 257 -13.97 17.79 -7.90
N HIS A 258 -13.73 16.73 -7.11
CA HIS A 258 -14.15 16.60 -5.72
C HIS A 258 -13.59 17.70 -4.76
N LEU A 259 -12.49 18.37 -5.12
CA LEU A 259 -11.94 19.46 -4.27
C LEU A 259 -12.87 20.67 -4.21
N PHE A 260 -13.70 20.85 -5.23
CA PHE A 260 -14.67 21.95 -5.30
C PHE A 260 -15.95 21.67 -4.52
N ASP A 261 -16.16 20.45 -4.05
CA ASP A 261 -17.28 20.09 -3.16
C ASP A 261 -17.07 20.67 -1.76
N GLU A 262 -15.82 20.89 -1.34
CA GLU A 262 -15.43 21.47 -0.05
C GLU A 262 -14.47 22.67 -0.21
N PRO A 263 -14.91 23.82 -0.72
CA PRO A 263 -14.04 24.97 -1.04
C PRO A 263 -13.19 25.45 0.14
N ALA A 264 -13.71 25.40 1.36
CA ALA A 264 -12.98 25.83 2.55
C ALA A 264 -11.78 24.89 2.85
N ALA A 265 -11.97 23.58 2.68
CA ALA A 265 -10.90 22.61 2.85
C ALA A 265 -9.85 22.75 1.72
N PHE A 266 -10.28 22.98 0.49
CA PHE A 266 -9.39 23.22 -0.65
C PHE A 266 -8.51 24.46 -0.44
N LYS A 267 -9.11 25.61 -0.03
CA LYS A 267 -8.37 26.83 0.33
C LYS A 267 -7.37 26.59 1.45
N ALA A 268 -7.75 25.82 2.49
CA ALA A 268 -6.83 25.47 3.57
C ALA A 268 -5.63 24.64 3.08
N GLN A 269 -5.81 23.78 2.06
CA GLN A 269 -4.69 23.07 1.43
C GLN A 269 -3.78 24.03 0.66
N LEU A 270 -4.33 24.99 -0.12
CA LEU A 270 -3.54 25.98 -0.86
C LEU A 270 -2.77 26.92 0.07
N ASN A 271 -3.28 27.22 1.27
CA ASN A 271 -2.55 28.01 2.27
C ASN A 271 -1.18 27.39 2.65
N ARG A 272 -0.99 26.09 2.44
CA ARG A 272 0.31 25.43 2.67
C ARG A 272 1.38 25.88 1.67
N LEU A 273 0.99 26.53 0.58
CA LEU A 273 1.88 27.10 -0.42
C LEU A 273 2.39 28.51 -0.05
N ILE A 274 1.84 29.14 1.00
CA ILE A 274 2.35 30.42 1.52
C ILE A 274 3.80 30.23 1.98
N GLY A 275 4.68 31.06 1.45
CA GLY A 275 6.13 30.96 1.65
C GLY A 275 6.87 30.38 0.45
N LEU A 276 6.22 29.53 -0.36
CA LEU A 276 6.68 29.19 -1.72
C LEU A 276 6.12 30.19 -2.74
N HIS A 277 4.93 30.70 -2.48
CA HIS A 277 4.20 31.71 -3.23
C HIS A 277 3.85 32.87 -2.31
N SER A 278 3.58 34.07 -2.89
CA SER A 278 3.14 35.22 -2.13
C SER A 278 1.74 35.01 -1.55
N ARG A 279 1.42 35.78 -0.50
CA ARG A 279 0.06 35.77 0.07
C ARG A 279 -1.00 36.25 -0.92
N ASP A 280 -0.64 37.24 -1.75
CA ASP A 280 -1.55 37.77 -2.75
C ASP A 280 -1.85 36.75 -3.86
N GLU A 281 -0.87 35.99 -4.29
CA GLU A 281 -1.06 34.92 -5.25
C GLU A 281 -1.96 33.81 -4.71
N VAL A 282 -1.76 33.36 -3.46
CA VAL A 282 -2.63 32.38 -2.82
C VAL A 282 -4.04 32.94 -2.60
N ALA A 283 -4.18 34.23 -2.27
CA ALA A 283 -5.47 34.90 -2.17
C ALA A 283 -6.19 34.97 -3.52
N HIS A 284 -5.45 35.20 -4.61
CA HIS A 284 -6.01 35.11 -5.97
C HIS A 284 -6.55 33.73 -6.28
N TRP A 285 -5.80 32.67 -5.97
CA TRP A 285 -6.29 31.27 -6.14
C TRP A 285 -7.55 30.97 -5.31
N HIS A 286 -7.65 31.56 -4.10
CA HIS A 286 -8.90 31.49 -3.32
C HIS A 286 -10.08 32.17 -4.02
N ALA A 287 -9.83 33.30 -4.67
CA ALA A 287 -10.88 34.01 -5.44
C ALA A 287 -11.32 33.16 -6.67
N LEU A 288 -10.39 32.48 -7.33
CA LEU A 288 -10.73 31.56 -8.42
C LEU A 288 -11.60 30.38 -7.94
N ILE A 289 -11.34 29.85 -6.74
CA ILE A 289 -12.20 28.81 -6.13
C ILE A 289 -13.60 29.37 -5.88
N ASP A 290 -13.71 30.58 -5.31
CA ASP A 290 -15.01 31.21 -5.03
C ASP A 290 -15.80 31.53 -6.30
N ALA A 291 -15.11 31.84 -7.39
CA ALA A 291 -15.71 32.10 -8.69
C ALA A 291 -15.99 30.82 -9.52
N ASP A 292 -15.70 29.64 -9.00
CA ASP A 292 -15.73 28.33 -9.72
C ASP A 292 -14.93 28.36 -11.04
N ALA A 293 -13.88 29.20 -11.10
CA ALA A 293 -13.00 29.36 -12.26
C ALA A 293 -11.93 28.22 -12.32
N ARG A 294 -12.41 26.96 -12.39
CA ARG A 294 -11.62 25.74 -12.22
C ARG A 294 -10.46 25.62 -13.21
N ALA A 295 -10.74 25.86 -14.49
CA ALA A 295 -9.73 25.74 -15.53
C ALA A 295 -8.60 26.75 -15.37
N GLU A 296 -8.93 28.00 -15.03
CA GLU A 296 -7.96 29.06 -14.76
C GLU A 296 -7.09 28.72 -13.55
N LEU A 297 -7.71 28.24 -12.46
CA LEU A 297 -7.01 27.82 -11.26
C LEU A 297 -5.99 26.71 -11.56
N PHE A 298 -6.41 25.63 -12.27
CA PHE A 298 -5.49 24.54 -12.58
C PHE A 298 -4.41 24.96 -13.57
N THR A 299 -4.70 25.82 -14.53
CA THR A 299 -3.69 26.42 -15.42
C THR A 299 -2.62 27.14 -14.61
N GLU A 300 -3.03 28.04 -13.70
CA GLU A 300 -2.08 28.76 -12.86
C GLU A 300 -1.28 27.85 -11.92
N LEU A 301 -1.93 26.86 -11.31
CA LEU A 301 -1.23 25.91 -10.45
C LEU A 301 -0.20 25.07 -11.22
N ILE A 302 -0.51 24.66 -12.46
CA ILE A 302 0.44 23.96 -13.33
C ILE A 302 1.62 24.89 -13.62
N ASP A 303 1.36 26.07 -14.17
CA ASP A 303 2.39 26.93 -14.70
C ASP A 303 3.28 27.56 -13.63
N LYS A 304 2.68 27.96 -12.51
CA LYS A 304 3.37 28.70 -11.44
C LYS A 304 3.93 27.80 -10.34
N HIS A 305 3.31 26.65 -10.08
CA HIS A 305 3.71 25.78 -8.96
C HIS A 305 4.28 24.44 -9.41
N TYR A 306 3.47 23.62 -10.09
CA TYR A 306 3.83 22.22 -10.36
C TYR A 306 4.97 22.07 -11.37
N ASP A 307 4.91 22.75 -12.51
CA ASP A 307 5.93 22.60 -13.55
C ASP A 307 7.30 23.16 -13.13
N PRO A 308 7.40 24.32 -12.47
CA PRO A 308 8.67 24.76 -11.91
C PRO A 308 9.24 23.83 -10.82
N ALA A 309 8.36 23.25 -9.98
CA ALA A 309 8.79 22.29 -8.97
C ALA A 309 9.31 20.99 -9.59
N TYR A 310 8.58 20.48 -10.58
CA TYR A 310 8.96 19.29 -11.34
C TYR A 310 10.31 19.48 -12.06
N ALA A 311 10.49 20.59 -12.76
CA ALA A 311 11.73 20.87 -13.49
C ALA A 311 12.96 20.88 -12.59
N ARG A 312 12.86 21.35 -11.35
CA ARG A 312 13.94 21.30 -10.36
C ARG A 312 14.28 19.86 -9.96
N THR A 313 13.27 19.05 -9.66
CA THR A 313 13.44 17.66 -9.23
C THR A 313 13.94 16.78 -10.38
N TYR A 314 13.36 16.95 -11.58
CA TYR A 314 13.73 16.19 -12.76
C TYR A 314 15.21 16.34 -13.11
N ARG A 315 15.72 17.59 -13.17
CA ARG A 315 17.13 17.88 -13.49
C ARG A 315 18.10 17.23 -12.48
N ALA A 316 17.71 17.14 -11.23
CA ALA A 316 18.56 16.54 -10.20
C ALA A 316 18.63 15.00 -10.32
N THR A 317 17.55 14.35 -10.75
CA THR A 317 17.39 12.89 -10.67
C THR A 317 17.58 12.18 -12.01
N TYR A 318 17.04 12.76 -13.09
CA TYR A 318 16.89 12.09 -14.41
C TYR A 318 17.76 12.70 -15.52
N ASN A 319 18.85 13.36 -15.19
CA ASN A 319 19.74 14.02 -16.16
C ASN A 319 20.72 13.08 -16.90
N LYS A 320 20.32 11.81 -17.16
CA LYS A 320 21.15 10.81 -17.86
C LYS A 320 20.60 10.57 -19.27
N PRO A 321 21.22 11.09 -20.34
CA PRO A 321 20.62 11.16 -21.68
C PRO A 321 20.35 9.80 -22.36
N ASN A 322 21.00 8.73 -21.94
CA ASN A 322 20.98 7.46 -22.68
C ASN A 322 19.96 6.42 -22.19
N ARG A 323 18.99 6.80 -21.35
CA ARG A 323 18.02 5.85 -20.76
C ARG A 323 16.58 6.33 -20.79
N ALA A 324 16.27 7.42 -21.47
CA ALA A 324 14.92 7.96 -21.57
C ALA A 324 14.27 7.60 -22.90
N LEU A 325 13.05 7.12 -22.85
CA LEU A 325 12.14 7.04 -23.98
C LEU A 325 11.07 8.13 -23.82
N ALA A 326 10.93 9.03 -24.78
CA ALA A 326 9.81 9.97 -24.79
C ALA A 326 8.57 9.27 -25.34
N PHE A 327 7.45 9.43 -24.65
CA PHE A 327 6.17 8.84 -25.02
C PHE A 327 5.03 9.84 -24.83
N THR A 328 4.35 10.17 -25.91
CA THR A 328 3.16 11.03 -25.85
C THR A 328 1.96 10.19 -25.43
N PHE A 329 1.32 10.58 -24.34
CA PHE A 329 0.14 9.93 -23.80
C PHE A 329 -1.04 10.91 -23.76
N ARG A 330 -2.21 10.44 -24.17
CA ARG A 330 -3.47 11.19 -24.13
C ARG A 330 -4.32 10.68 -22.95
N PRO A 331 -4.23 11.29 -21.78
CA PRO A 331 -4.86 10.75 -20.57
C PRO A 331 -6.39 10.69 -20.62
N ASN A 332 -7.01 11.55 -21.45
CA ASN A 332 -8.48 11.65 -21.55
C ASN A 332 -9.07 10.80 -22.70
N ALA A 333 -8.22 10.18 -23.52
CA ALA A 333 -8.67 9.34 -24.62
C ALA A 333 -9.17 7.97 -24.13
N ALA A 334 -10.14 7.38 -24.83
CA ALA A 334 -10.71 6.08 -24.48
C ALA A 334 -9.80 4.90 -24.84
N ASP A 335 -8.72 5.13 -25.60
CA ASP A 335 -7.79 4.14 -26.15
C ASP A 335 -6.57 3.84 -25.24
N GLY A 336 -6.67 4.06 -23.95
CA GLY A 336 -5.57 3.92 -23.01
C GLY A 336 -4.82 2.59 -23.09
N ARG A 337 -5.53 1.46 -23.34
CA ARG A 337 -4.90 0.15 -23.54
C ARG A 337 -4.10 0.06 -24.82
N GLU A 338 -4.57 0.66 -25.91
CA GLU A 338 -3.85 0.70 -27.19
C GLU A 338 -2.57 1.53 -27.04
N GLN A 339 -2.64 2.65 -26.34
CA GLN A 339 -1.48 3.48 -26.03
C GLN A 339 -0.48 2.71 -25.12
N ALA A 340 -0.95 1.94 -24.15
CA ALA A 340 -0.08 1.09 -23.33
C ALA A 340 0.65 0.02 -24.17
N ARG A 341 -0.04 -0.64 -25.12
CA ARG A 341 0.59 -1.57 -26.06
C ARG A 341 1.64 -0.89 -26.92
N ALA A 342 1.32 0.28 -27.47
CA ALA A 342 2.28 1.07 -28.24
C ALA A 342 3.55 1.41 -27.44
N LEU A 343 3.41 1.73 -26.16
CA LEU A 343 4.55 1.94 -25.27
C LEU A 343 5.36 0.65 -25.07
N LEU A 344 4.71 -0.48 -24.82
CA LEU A 344 5.39 -1.77 -24.64
C LEU A 344 6.15 -2.17 -25.91
N ASP A 345 5.57 -1.96 -27.11
CA ASP A 345 6.21 -2.20 -28.40
C ASP A 345 7.42 -1.29 -28.61
N ALA A 346 7.29 0.00 -28.28
CA ALA A 346 8.39 0.96 -28.37
C ALA A 346 9.56 0.61 -27.45
N LEU A 347 9.26 0.17 -26.22
CA LEU A 347 10.28 -0.32 -25.28
C LEU A 347 10.98 -1.57 -25.79
N ALA A 348 10.25 -2.53 -26.37
CA ALA A 348 10.82 -3.72 -26.98
C ALA A 348 11.75 -3.38 -28.15
N GLN A 349 11.36 -2.45 -29.02
CA GLN A 349 12.19 -1.95 -30.13
C GLN A 349 13.46 -1.22 -29.64
N ALA A 350 13.37 -0.56 -28.48
CA ALA A 350 14.52 0.07 -27.82
C ALA A 350 15.44 -0.93 -27.09
N GLY A 351 15.17 -2.24 -27.16
CA GLY A 351 15.94 -3.28 -26.47
C GLY A 351 15.72 -3.31 -24.96
N LEU A 352 14.68 -2.64 -24.47
CA LEU A 352 14.25 -2.73 -23.07
C LEU A 352 13.26 -3.88 -22.93
N PRO A 353 13.36 -4.69 -21.85
CA PRO A 353 12.45 -5.81 -21.67
C PRO A 353 11.02 -5.30 -21.50
N ALA A 354 10.13 -5.78 -22.37
CA ALA A 354 8.69 -5.54 -22.27
C ALA A 354 8.01 -6.64 -21.46
N SER A 355 6.71 -6.48 -21.21
CA SER A 355 5.87 -7.47 -20.52
C SER A 355 5.94 -8.86 -21.21
N PRO A 356 5.65 -9.97 -20.47
CA PRO A 356 5.41 -11.26 -21.11
C PRO A 356 4.33 -11.12 -22.16
N ALA A 357 4.64 -11.52 -23.42
CA ALA A 357 3.65 -11.54 -24.50
C ALA A 357 2.40 -12.29 -24.00
N ALA A 358 1.20 -11.82 -24.36
CA ALA A 358 -0.12 -12.25 -23.89
C ALA A 358 -0.46 -13.76 -24.01
N GLY A 359 0.51 -14.64 -24.15
CA GLY A 359 0.39 -16.12 -24.16
C GLY A 359 0.67 -16.82 -22.85
N GLY A 360 1.17 -16.14 -21.80
CA GLY A 360 1.59 -16.75 -20.52
C GLY A 360 0.53 -16.77 -19.42
N ALA A 361 -0.52 -15.98 -19.52
CA ALA A 361 -1.51 -15.82 -18.42
C ALA A 361 -2.51 -17.00 -18.26
N ALA A 362 -2.45 -18.03 -19.12
CA ALA A 362 -3.35 -19.18 -19.09
C ALA A 362 -2.80 -20.39 -18.30
N ARG A 363 -1.60 -20.34 -17.72
CA ARG A 363 -0.97 -21.50 -17.05
C ARG A 363 -1.01 -21.50 -15.52
N ALA A 364 -1.50 -20.47 -14.87
CA ALA A 364 -1.51 -20.40 -13.40
C ALA A 364 -2.88 -20.67 -12.72
N ALA A 365 -3.94 -20.97 -13.49
CA ALA A 365 -5.29 -21.14 -12.96
C ALA A 365 -5.92 -22.53 -13.14
N THR A 366 -5.17 -23.54 -13.62
CA THR A 366 -5.71 -24.90 -13.81
C THR A 366 -4.75 -25.95 -13.27
N ASP A 367 -4.63 -26.07 -11.97
CA ASP A 367 -4.27 -27.34 -11.31
C ASP A 367 -4.58 -27.25 -9.81
N ASN A 368 -5.84 -27.38 -9.45
CA ASN A 368 -6.28 -27.95 -8.17
C ASN A 368 -7.77 -28.28 -8.23
N ASN A 369 -8.11 -29.34 -8.96
CA ASN A 369 -9.38 -30.01 -8.77
C ASN A 369 -9.09 -31.52 -8.61
N PRO A 370 -9.16 -32.08 -7.41
CA PRO A 370 -9.08 -33.53 -7.26
C PRO A 370 -10.40 -34.13 -7.71
N THR A 371 -10.37 -34.83 -8.83
CA THR A 371 -11.41 -35.73 -9.31
C THR A 371 -11.81 -36.73 -8.22
N THR A 372 -13.04 -36.60 -7.77
CA THR A 372 -13.76 -37.63 -7.03
C THR A 372 -13.96 -38.84 -7.94
N THR A 373 -13.30 -39.95 -7.66
CA THR A 373 -13.70 -41.26 -8.18
C THR A 373 -14.36 -42.03 -7.06
N ALA A 374 -15.65 -42.27 -7.27
CA ALA A 374 -16.45 -43.21 -6.51
C ALA A 374 -15.96 -44.66 -6.75
N ARG A 375 -15.75 -45.40 -5.67
CA ARG A 375 -16.18 -46.80 -5.48
C ARG A 375 -16.25 -47.09 -4.00
#